data_656b3b1a15a55fb2b00892277b03158d
#
_entry.id   656b3b1a15a55fb2b00892277b03158d
#
_cell.length_a   1.000
_cell.length_b   1.000
_cell.length_c   1.000
_cell.angle_alpha   90.00
_cell.angle_beta   90.00
_cell.angle_gamma   90.00
#
_symmetry.space_group_name_H-M   'P 1'
#
loop_
_entity.id
_entity.type
_entity.pdbx_description
1 polymer ?
#
loop_
_entity_poly.entity_id
_entity_poly.type
_entity_poly.pdbx_seq_one_letter_code
_entity_poly.pdbx_strand_id
1 'polypeptide(L)'
;MHYPPRRLVTVTALLTLLALGHPAMSKKLYKYQDAHGAWVFSDKPPVADIPVEIDVLPVSEQPVKIGIRNRGTPDAPTLAAINDYYGPVEVEISGEQIQNMHAAPPLPVRAVVPARTETTVVALKPTGPRWRYGYRVRAVLGDPAAVHRPEQPYAPPFAAGQRFLIGQAFDGAFSHQHPQSRYAVDLSLPLGTPVRAARAGVVMEVAGDFFDGGADPKHQTRANAVRILHDDGTMAVYAHLHPDSIRVSPGQRLERGAWLANSGNTGFSTGPHLHFAIQRNAGMELVSIPFEFSGANGAAVTPIAGAVLTAY
;
A
#
# COMPACT_ATOMS: atom_id res chain seq x y z
N MET A 1 -15.52 55.86 -25.66
CA MET A 1 -14.58 54.81 -25.26
C MET A 1 -15.22 53.99 -24.14
N HIS A 2 -15.81 52.83 -24.48
CA HIS A 2 -16.43 51.93 -23.53
C HIS A 2 -15.39 50.89 -23.15
N TYR A 3 -14.92 50.88 -21.88
CA TYR A 3 -14.13 49.77 -21.36
C TYR A 3 -15.09 48.61 -21.04
N PRO A 4 -14.80 47.39 -21.49
CA PRO A 4 -15.60 46.23 -21.05
C PRO A 4 -15.32 45.91 -19.56
N PRO A 5 -16.34 45.43 -18.82
CA PRO A 5 -16.14 45.09 -17.43
C PRO A 5 -15.16 43.92 -17.27
N ARG A 6 -14.12 44.12 -16.45
CA ARG A 6 -13.21 43.05 -16.02
C ARG A 6 -14.02 41.97 -15.31
N ARG A 7 -14.10 40.80 -15.91
CA ARG A 7 -14.70 39.62 -15.32
C ARG A 7 -13.83 39.14 -14.15
N LEU A 8 -14.35 39.24 -12.94
CA LEU A 8 -13.74 38.63 -11.77
C LEU A 8 -13.96 37.10 -11.87
N VAL A 9 -12.97 36.38 -12.35
CA VAL A 9 -12.97 34.91 -12.36
C VAL A 9 -12.52 34.48 -10.98
N THR A 10 -13.47 34.15 -10.12
CA THR A 10 -13.14 33.54 -8.82
C THR A 10 -12.94 32.04 -9.07
N VAL A 11 -11.71 31.63 -9.37
CA VAL A 11 -11.30 30.24 -9.39
C VAL A 11 -11.08 29.84 -7.93
N THR A 12 -12.12 29.36 -7.27
CA THR A 12 -11.96 28.66 -5.98
C THR A 12 -11.71 27.20 -6.30
N ALA A 13 -10.49 26.88 -6.69
CA ALA A 13 -9.99 25.53 -6.58
C ALA A 13 -9.80 25.29 -5.07
N LEU A 14 -10.82 24.77 -4.40
CA LEU A 14 -10.67 24.21 -3.09
C LEU A 14 -9.95 22.87 -3.27
N LEU A 15 -8.63 22.94 -3.51
CA LEU A 15 -7.73 21.89 -3.08
C LEU A 15 -7.82 21.87 -1.56
N THR A 16 -8.71 21.08 -1.00
CA THR A 16 -8.53 20.59 0.35
C THR A 16 -7.46 19.50 0.33
N LEU A 17 -6.27 19.85 -0.19
CA LEU A 17 -5.06 19.46 0.48
C LEU A 17 -5.04 20.34 1.73
N LEU A 18 -5.59 19.86 2.82
CA LEU A 18 -5.11 20.22 4.14
C LEU A 18 -3.68 19.65 4.22
N ALA A 19 -2.75 20.29 3.52
CA ALA A 19 -1.39 20.41 3.97
C ALA A 19 -1.44 21.32 5.21
N LEU A 20 -2.07 20.81 6.29
CA LEU A 20 -1.61 21.14 7.62
C LEU A 20 -0.16 20.66 7.57
N GLY A 21 0.76 21.60 7.39
CA GLY A 21 2.18 21.41 7.65
C GLY A 21 2.30 20.86 9.06
N HIS A 22 2.20 19.54 9.19
CA HIS A 22 2.65 18.87 10.39
C HIS A 22 4.14 19.17 10.41
N PRO A 23 4.68 19.69 11.51
CA PRO A 23 6.13 19.80 11.65
C PRO A 23 6.67 18.42 11.30
N ALA A 24 7.65 18.36 10.41
CA ALA A 24 8.34 17.13 10.05
C ALA A 24 8.70 16.44 11.37
N MET A 25 7.95 15.37 11.71
CA MET A 25 8.19 14.64 12.95
C MET A 25 9.49 13.88 12.72
N SER A 26 10.59 14.43 13.19
CA SER A 26 11.86 13.72 13.20
C SER A 26 11.70 12.50 14.11
N LYS A 27 11.91 11.32 13.58
CA LYS A 27 12.02 10.10 14.37
C LYS A 27 13.38 10.10 15.06
N LYS A 28 13.38 9.90 16.37
CA LYS A 28 14.61 9.67 17.13
C LYS A 28 14.85 8.16 17.19
N LEU A 29 16.00 7.72 16.70
CA LEU A 29 16.48 6.38 16.90
C LEU A 29 17.46 6.42 18.10
N TYR A 30 17.12 5.72 19.17
CA TYR A 30 17.96 5.56 20.33
C TYR A 30 18.78 4.29 20.14
N LYS A 31 20.11 4.43 20.16
CA LYS A 31 21.06 3.35 20.04
C LYS A 31 21.86 3.25 21.32
N TYR A 32 21.79 2.12 22.00
CA TYR A 32 22.44 1.87 23.27
C TYR A 32 22.80 0.40 23.44
N GLN A 33 23.66 0.07 24.41
CA GLN A 33 23.94 -1.31 24.78
C GLN A 33 23.08 -1.72 25.99
N ASP A 34 22.48 -2.89 25.91
CA ASP A 34 21.76 -3.47 27.06
C ASP A 34 22.73 -3.96 28.14
N ALA A 35 22.17 -4.52 29.24
CA ALA A 35 22.94 -5.03 30.35
C ALA A 35 23.88 -6.20 29.98
N HIS A 36 23.73 -6.79 28.81
CA HIS A 36 24.54 -7.89 28.27
C HIS A 36 25.56 -7.42 27.20
N GLY A 37 25.62 -6.10 26.96
CA GLY A 37 26.49 -5.51 25.96
C GLY A 37 25.99 -5.62 24.50
N ALA A 38 24.76 -6.09 24.30
CA ALA A 38 24.13 -6.15 22.95
C ALA A 38 23.60 -4.79 22.54
N TRP A 39 23.83 -4.42 21.26
CA TRP A 39 23.29 -3.18 20.69
C TRP A 39 21.78 -3.25 20.54
N VAL A 40 21.09 -2.28 21.14
CA VAL A 40 19.65 -2.06 21.00
C VAL A 40 19.39 -0.82 20.18
N PHE A 41 18.50 -0.92 19.21
CA PHE A 41 18.00 0.20 18.40
C PHE A 41 16.49 0.34 18.69
N SER A 42 16.07 1.50 19.18
CA SER A 42 14.69 1.73 19.63
C SER A 42 14.21 3.14 19.26
N ASP A 43 12.92 3.29 19.03
CA ASP A 43 12.24 4.59 18.91
C ASP A 43 11.90 5.21 20.26
N LYS A 44 12.18 4.49 21.37
CA LYS A 44 11.98 4.93 22.74
C LYS A 44 13.31 5.02 23.49
N PRO A 45 13.47 6.03 24.36
CA PRO A 45 14.64 6.07 25.23
C PRO A 45 14.69 4.85 26.15
N PRO A 46 15.89 4.38 26.51
CA PRO A 46 16.02 3.33 27.53
C PRO A 46 15.45 3.80 28.86
N VAL A 47 14.95 2.86 29.65
CA VAL A 47 14.42 3.14 30.99
C VAL A 47 15.54 3.39 32.00
N ALA A 48 16.74 2.87 31.74
CA ALA A 48 17.93 3.05 32.58
C ALA A 48 18.75 4.27 32.12
N ASP A 49 19.43 4.90 33.06
CA ASP A 49 20.37 6.01 32.77
C ASP A 49 21.69 5.41 32.26
N ILE A 50 21.71 5.14 30.96
CA ILE A 50 22.85 4.57 30.23
C ILE A 50 23.24 5.47 29.07
N PRO A 51 24.49 5.44 28.59
CA PRO A 51 24.90 6.19 27.41
C PRO A 51 24.04 5.83 26.18
N VAL A 52 23.47 6.86 25.55
CA VAL A 52 22.58 6.72 24.39
C VAL A 52 23.09 7.57 23.26
N GLU A 53 23.27 6.99 22.10
CA GLU A 53 23.44 7.72 20.85
C GLU A 53 22.06 7.97 20.23
N ILE A 54 21.74 9.21 19.85
CA ILE A 54 20.45 9.58 19.29
C ILE A 54 20.65 10.01 17.84
N ASP A 55 20.17 9.19 16.91
CA ASP A 55 20.08 9.57 15.50
C ASP A 55 18.71 10.18 15.22
N VAL A 56 18.70 11.36 14.61
CA VAL A 56 17.49 12.00 14.11
C VAL A 56 17.30 11.58 12.66
N LEU A 57 16.43 10.61 12.45
CA LEU A 57 16.10 10.13 11.12
C LEU A 57 15.06 11.05 10.48
N PRO A 58 15.27 11.52 9.22
CA PRO A 58 14.23 12.22 8.49
C PRO A 58 13.05 11.27 8.32
N VAL A 59 11.85 11.68 8.73
CA VAL A 59 10.64 10.96 8.37
C VAL A 59 10.41 11.22 6.89
N SER A 60 10.62 10.23 6.06
CA SER A 60 10.17 10.24 4.68
C SER A 60 8.63 10.17 4.73
N GLU A 61 7.96 11.28 4.48
CA GLU A 61 6.54 11.23 4.12
C GLU A 61 6.46 10.35 2.88
N GLN A 62 5.67 9.26 2.96
CA GLN A 62 5.45 8.42 1.78
C GLN A 62 4.89 9.35 0.69
N PRO A 63 5.59 9.54 -0.43
CA PRO A 63 5.15 10.49 -1.45
C PRO A 63 3.77 10.08 -1.95
N VAL A 64 2.87 11.05 -2.13
CA VAL A 64 1.55 10.82 -2.74
C VAL A 64 1.79 10.26 -4.13
N LYS A 65 1.54 8.98 -4.31
CA LYS A 65 1.84 8.24 -5.56
C LYS A 65 0.74 8.37 -6.61
N ILE A 66 -0.41 8.96 -6.25
CA ILE A 66 -1.50 9.30 -7.18
C ILE A 66 -1.76 10.80 -7.10
N GLY A 67 -1.58 11.49 -8.19
CA GLY A 67 -1.83 12.93 -8.32
C GLY A 67 -2.88 13.25 -9.39
N ILE A 68 -3.49 14.43 -9.29
CA ILE A 68 -4.31 14.99 -10.38
C ILE A 68 -3.65 16.27 -10.87
N ARG A 69 -3.54 16.38 -12.20
CA ARG A 69 -3.01 17.55 -12.88
C ARG A 69 -4.03 18.11 -13.85
N ASN A 70 -4.20 19.42 -13.86
CA ASN A 70 -4.94 20.09 -14.93
C ASN A 70 -4.02 20.27 -16.15
N ARG A 71 -4.37 19.67 -17.27
CA ARG A 71 -3.70 19.78 -18.59
C ARG A 71 -4.40 20.76 -19.53
N GLY A 72 -5.60 21.24 -19.15
CA GLY A 72 -6.33 22.26 -19.89
C GLY A 72 -6.03 23.67 -19.40
N THR A 73 -6.85 24.61 -19.84
CA THR A 73 -6.82 25.99 -19.37
C THR A 73 -7.63 26.16 -18.08
N PRO A 74 -7.49 27.26 -17.34
CA PRO A 74 -8.36 27.57 -16.21
C PRO A 74 -9.86 27.56 -16.58
N ASP A 75 -10.19 28.01 -17.79
CA ASP A 75 -11.58 28.09 -18.27
C ASP A 75 -12.10 26.79 -18.92
N ALA A 76 -11.21 25.87 -19.25
CA ALA A 76 -11.54 24.56 -19.82
C ALA A 76 -10.58 23.49 -19.24
N PRO A 77 -10.71 23.14 -17.96
CA PRO A 77 -9.81 22.22 -17.33
C PRO A 77 -9.96 20.80 -17.87
N THR A 78 -8.81 20.15 -18.02
CA THR A 78 -8.71 18.75 -18.39
C THR A 78 -7.93 18.03 -17.31
N LEU A 79 -8.62 17.19 -16.53
CA LEU A 79 -8.02 16.51 -15.39
C LEU A 79 -7.37 15.21 -15.86
N ALA A 80 -6.09 15.10 -15.58
CA ALA A 80 -5.29 13.89 -15.82
C ALA A 80 -4.83 13.32 -14.48
N ALA A 81 -4.94 12.00 -14.32
CA ALA A 81 -4.43 11.27 -13.17
C ALA A 81 -3.00 10.80 -13.46
N ILE A 82 -2.12 11.00 -12.49
CA ILE A 82 -0.71 10.59 -12.52
C ILE A 82 -0.58 9.39 -11.58
N ASN A 83 0.01 8.30 -12.06
CA ASN A 83 0.28 7.10 -11.28
C ASN A 83 1.79 6.88 -11.15
N ASP A 84 2.32 7.03 -9.94
CA ASP A 84 3.73 6.78 -9.62
C ASP A 84 4.00 5.38 -9.05
N TYR A 85 2.99 4.51 -8.96
CA TYR A 85 3.17 3.09 -8.65
C TYR A 85 3.73 2.30 -9.83
N TYR A 86 4.34 1.15 -9.53
CA TYR A 86 4.80 0.18 -10.54
C TYR A 86 3.75 -0.90 -10.86
N GLY A 87 2.49 -0.53 -10.76
CA GLY A 87 1.32 -1.32 -11.15
C GLY A 87 0.17 -0.40 -11.51
N PRO A 88 -0.89 -0.91 -12.13
CA PRO A 88 -2.07 -0.12 -12.48
C PRO A 88 -2.80 0.36 -11.22
N VAL A 89 -3.52 1.48 -11.36
CA VAL A 89 -4.39 2.03 -10.31
C VAL A 89 -5.70 2.44 -10.94
N GLU A 90 -6.82 2.02 -10.37
CA GLU A 90 -8.13 2.55 -10.73
C GLU A 90 -8.37 3.85 -9.97
N VAL A 91 -8.72 4.89 -10.71
CA VAL A 91 -9.03 6.23 -10.18
C VAL A 91 -10.48 6.56 -10.49
N GLU A 92 -11.20 7.08 -9.49
CA GLU A 92 -12.54 7.66 -9.64
C GLU A 92 -12.47 9.16 -9.36
N ILE A 93 -12.94 9.96 -10.31
CA ILE A 93 -13.16 11.40 -10.12
C ILE A 93 -14.65 11.64 -10.03
N SER A 94 -15.10 12.20 -8.91
CA SER A 94 -16.48 12.62 -8.67
C SER A 94 -16.56 14.14 -8.54
N GLY A 95 -17.66 14.73 -9.05
CA GLY A 95 -17.87 16.18 -8.97
C GLY A 95 -18.31 16.64 -7.60
N GLU A 96 -17.77 17.78 -7.16
CA GLU A 96 -18.23 18.52 -5.99
C GLU A 96 -18.57 19.95 -6.41
N GLN A 97 -19.68 20.49 -5.97
CA GLN A 97 -20.10 21.88 -6.23
C GLN A 97 -20.02 22.26 -7.73
N ILE A 98 -20.44 21.37 -8.63
CA ILE A 98 -20.47 21.61 -10.07
C ILE A 98 -21.63 22.57 -10.40
N GLN A 99 -21.32 23.69 -11.06
CA GLN A 99 -22.30 24.66 -11.54
C GLN A 99 -21.92 25.15 -12.93
N ASN A 100 -22.85 25.09 -13.88
CA ASN A 100 -22.67 25.52 -15.27
C ASN A 100 -21.40 24.96 -15.91
N MET A 101 -21.13 23.67 -15.70
CA MET A 101 -20.04 22.93 -16.28
C MET A 101 -20.56 21.65 -16.90
N HIS A 102 -20.07 21.32 -18.08
CA HIS A 102 -20.25 20.02 -18.71
C HIS A 102 -18.99 19.19 -18.53
N ALA A 103 -19.13 17.95 -18.09
CA ALA A 103 -18.04 16.98 -17.96
C ALA A 103 -18.10 15.93 -19.08
N ALA A 104 -16.99 15.69 -19.72
CA ALA A 104 -16.85 14.67 -20.75
C ALA A 104 -15.60 13.79 -20.43
N PRO A 105 -15.80 12.52 -20.09
CA PRO A 105 -17.05 11.79 -19.77
C PRO A 105 -17.84 12.41 -18.59
N PRO A 106 -19.13 12.05 -18.43
CA PRO A 106 -19.92 12.47 -17.26
C PRO A 106 -19.29 12.01 -15.94
N LEU A 107 -19.43 12.84 -14.90
CA LEU A 107 -19.00 12.48 -13.54
C LEU A 107 -20.11 11.74 -12.77
N PRO A 108 -19.79 10.76 -11.89
CA PRO A 108 -18.43 10.27 -11.61
C PRO A 108 -17.87 9.44 -12.77
N VAL A 109 -16.57 9.57 -12.99
CA VAL A 109 -15.85 8.82 -14.03
C VAL A 109 -14.73 7.99 -13.43
N ARG A 110 -14.53 6.78 -13.96
CA ARG A 110 -13.45 5.89 -13.58
C ARG A 110 -12.48 5.66 -14.72
N ALA A 111 -11.21 5.51 -14.39
CA ALA A 111 -10.18 5.16 -15.34
C ALA A 111 -9.11 4.29 -14.68
N VAL A 112 -8.58 3.32 -15.40
CA VAL A 112 -7.37 2.60 -15.01
C VAL A 112 -6.17 3.37 -15.54
N VAL A 113 -5.31 3.81 -14.64
CA VAL A 113 -4.07 4.52 -14.95
C VAL A 113 -2.93 3.50 -14.91
N PRO A 114 -2.26 3.19 -16.04
CA PRO A 114 -1.16 2.24 -16.07
C PRO A 114 0.01 2.65 -15.16
N ALA A 115 0.88 1.70 -14.87
CA ALA A 115 2.07 1.94 -14.05
C ALA A 115 2.95 3.05 -14.62
N ARG A 116 3.39 4.00 -13.79
CA ARG A 116 4.33 5.07 -14.14
C ARG A 116 3.87 5.96 -15.32
N THR A 117 2.56 6.15 -15.44
CA THR A 117 1.98 6.96 -16.52
C THR A 117 1.06 8.06 -16.02
N GLU A 118 0.66 8.91 -16.95
CA GLU A 118 -0.39 9.90 -16.79
C GLU A 118 -1.51 9.58 -17.78
N THR A 119 -2.77 9.63 -17.33
CA THR A 119 -3.96 9.36 -18.15
C THR A 119 -4.95 10.50 -18.00
N THR A 120 -5.39 11.09 -19.12
CA THR A 120 -6.51 12.04 -19.12
C THR A 120 -7.79 11.32 -18.73
N VAL A 121 -8.49 11.84 -17.71
CA VAL A 121 -9.70 11.20 -17.15
C VAL A 121 -10.96 11.93 -17.55
N VAL A 122 -10.97 13.27 -17.47
CA VAL A 122 -12.16 14.07 -17.76
C VAL A 122 -11.80 15.48 -18.25
N ALA A 123 -12.54 15.95 -19.24
CA ALA A 123 -12.51 17.35 -19.69
C ALA A 123 -13.75 18.06 -19.15
N LEU A 124 -13.59 19.29 -18.65
CA LEU A 124 -14.65 20.12 -18.12
C LEU A 124 -14.78 21.37 -19.01
N LYS A 125 -16.01 21.71 -19.41
CA LYS A 125 -16.30 22.90 -20.22
C LYS A 125 -17.41 23.74 -19.59
N PRO A 126 -17.23 25.07 -19.43
CA PRO A 126 -18.29 25.95 -19.01
C PRO A 126 -19.47 25.91 -19.97
N THR A 127 -20.69 25.93 -19.41
CA THR A 127 -21.96 26.01 -20.15
C THR A 127 -22.67 27.35 -19.96
N GLY A 128 -22.06 28.27 -19.19
CA GLY A 128 -22.58 29.59 -18.90
C GLY A 128 -21.55 30.54 -18.31
N PRO A 129 -21.91 31.83 -18.13
CA PRO A 129 -20.95 32.89 -17.75
C PRO A 129 -20.46 32.80 -16.29
N ARG A 130 -21.18 32.11 -15.44
CA ARG A 130 -20.81 31.88 -14.03
C ARG A 130 -20.70 30.40 -13.81
N TRP A 131 -19.50 29.88 -13.69
CA TRP A 131 -19.24 28.48 -13.53
C TRP A 131 -18.38 28.21 -12.29
N ARG A 132 -18.52 27.00 -11.73
CA ARG A 132 -17.71 26.48 -10.64
C ARG A 132 -17.54 25.00 -10.82
N TYR A 133 -16.38 24.48 -10.41
CA TYR A 133 -16.18 23.05 -10.26
C TYR A 133 -15.29 22.77 -9.04
N GLY A 134 -15.59 21.69 -8.38
CA GLY A 134 -14.74 21.00 -7.43
C GLY A 134 -14.80 19.52 -7.74
N TYR A 135 -13.84 18.77 -7.25
CA TYR A 135 -13.82 17.32 -7.47
C TYR A 135 -13.21 16.61 -6.27
N ARG A 136 -13.62 15.36 -6.08
CA ARG A 136 -13.02 14.40 -5.16
C ARG A 136 -12.38 13.29 -5.96
N VAL A 137 -11.24 12.78 -5.49
CA VAL A 137 -10.52 11.66 -6.08
C VAL A 137 -10.47 10.51 -5.10
N ARG A 138 -10.79 9.32 -5.59
CA ARG A 138 -10.52 8.05 -4.91
C ARG A 138 -9.62 7.22 -5.82
N ALA A 139 -8.73 6.43 -5.22
CA ALA A 139 -7.83 5.56 -5.97
C ALA A 139 -7.73 4.20 -5.28
N VAL A 140 -7.70 3.13 -6.06
CA VAL A 140 -7.52 1.76 -5.59
C VAL A 140 -6.46 1.08 -6.45
N LEU A 141 -5.50 0.42 -5.79
CA LEU A 141 -4.42 -0.30 -6.45
C LEU A 141 -4.96 -1.47 -7.27
N GLY A 142 -4.37 -1.70 -8.44
CA GLY A 142 -4.72 -2.80 -9.32
C GLY A 142 -5.74 -2.42 -10.41
N ASP A 143 -5.85 -3.29 -11.39
CA ASP A 143 -6.84 -3.24 -12.46
C ASP A 143 -8.08 -4.05 -12.05
N PRO A 144 -9.31 -3.51 -12.10
CA PRO A 144 -10.52 -4.27 -11.81
C PRO A 144 -10.77 -5.45 -12.78
N ALA A 145 -10.12 -5.45 -13.95
CA ALA A 145 -10.15 -6.57 -14.89
C ALA A 145 -9.23 -7.75 -14.47
N ALA A 146 -8.47 -7.63 -13.38
CA ALA A 146 -7.60 -8.70 -12.88
C ALA A 146 -8.38 -9.97 -12.57
N VAL A 147 -7.88 -11.11 -13.06
CA VAL A 147 -8.49 -12.43 -12.86
C VAL A 147 -7.45 -13.38 -12.25
N HIS A 148 -7.73 -13.88 -11.06
CA HIS A 148 -6.85 -14.80 -10.35
C HIS A 148 -6.68 -16.11 -11.12
N ARG A 149 -5.50 -16.33 -11.69
CA ARG A 149 -5.15 -17.51 -12.50
C ARG A 149 -3.66 -17.87 -12.29
N PRO A 150 -3.27 -18.30 -11.09
CA PRO A 150 -1.90 -18.76 -10.87
C PRO A 150 -1.67 -20.09 -11.63
N GLU A 151 -0.55 -20.22 -12.33
CA GLU A 151 -0.17 -21.46 -13.03
C GLU A 151 0.05 -22.63 -12.06
N GLN A 152 0.42 -22.33 -10.81
CA GLN A 152 0.65 -23.28 -9.74
C GLN A 152 0.31 -22.64 -8.38
N PRO A 153 0.07 -23.43 -7.32
CA PRO A 153 -0.13 -22.90 -5.99
C PRO A 153 1.04 -22.04 -5.52
N TYR A 154 0.78 -21.06 -4.66
CA TYR A 154 1.79 -20.13 -4.13
C TYR A 154 2.84 -20.87 -3.30
N ALA A 155 4.11 -20.56 -3.44
CA ALA A 155 5.14 -21.12 -2.54
C ALA A 155 4.87 -20.62 -1.10
N PRO A 156 5.09 -21.45 -0.07
CA PRO A 156 5.24 -20.93 1.27
C PRO A 156 6.29 -19.82 1.28
N PRO A 157 6.01 -18.65 1.90
CA PRO A 157 6.87 -17.47 1.78
C PRO A 157 8.11 -17.53 2.69
N PHE A 158 8.74 -18.71 2.79
CA PHE A 158 9.97 -18.97 3.56
C PHE A 158 10.80 -20.07 2.89
N ALA A 159 11.99 -20.36 3.42
CA ALA A 159 12.93 -21.26 2.76
C ALA A 159 12.44 -22.72 2.76
N ALA A 160 12.81 -23.47 1.72
CA ALA A 160 12.58 -24.91 1.63
C ALA A 160 13.14 -25.62 2.87
N GLY A 161 12.46 -26.66 3.33
CA GLY A 161 12.76 -27.43 4.53
C GLY A 161 12.25 -26.79 5.84
N GLN A 162 11.86 -25.51 5.84
CA GLN A 162 11.26 -24.87 7.00
C GLN A 162 9.77 -25.17 7.09
N ARG A 163 9.25 -25.05 8.31
CA ARG A 163 7.83 -25.24 8.62
C ARG A 163 7.40 -24.31 9.74
N PHE A 164 6.22 -23.69 9.60
CA PHE A 164 5.69 -22.75 10.57
C PHE A 164 4.20 -22.95 10.80
N LEU A 165 3.75 -22.61 11.99
CA LEU A 165 2.35 -22.65 12.36
C LEU A 165 1.59 -21.55 11.62
N ILE A 166 0.39 -21.87 11.13
CA ILE A 166 -0.59 -20.90 10.67
C ILE A 166 -1.37 -20.44 11.92
N GLY A 167 -1.06 -19.24 12.41
CA GLY A 167 -1.71 -18.67 13.60
C GLY A 167 -3.14 -18.23 13.33
N GLN A 168 -3.37 -17.60 12.16
CA GLN A 168 -4.68 -17.19 11.68
C GLN A 168 -4.79 -17.47 10.18
N ALA A 169 -5.96 -17.87 9.69
CA ALA A 169 -6.24 -18.14 8.29
C ALA A 169 -7.45 -17.33 7.81
N PHE A 170 -8.07 -17.78 6.73
CA PHE A 170 -9.25 -17.14 6.13
C PHE A 170 -10.37 -16.93 7.14
N ASP A 171 -11.07 -15.82 7.06
CA ASP A 171 -12.15 -15.41 7.96
C ASP A 171 -11.76 -15.39 9.45
N GLY A 172 -10.45 -15.24 9.74
CA GLY A 172 -9.92 -15.23 11.11
C GLY A 172 -10.51 -14.10 11.94
N ALA A 173 -11.05 -14.43 13.13
CA ALA A 173 -11.89 -13.54 13.92
C ALA A 173 -11.16 -12.31 14.48
N PHE A 174 -9.83 -12.35 14.62
CA PHE A 174 -9.08 -11.26 15.26
C PHE A 174 -8.87 -10.07 14.31
N SER A 175 -8.33 -10.29 13.09
CA SER A 175 -7.97 -9.21 12.16
C SER A 175 -8.40 -9.43 10.71
N HIS A 176 -8.87 -10.66 10.36
CA HIS A 176 -9.26 -11.00 9.00
C HIS A 176 -10.77 -10.80 8.76
N GLN A 177 -11.31 -9.64 9.19
CA GLN A 177 -12.73 -9.30 9.04
C GLN A 177 -12.99 -8.26 7.94
N HIS A 178 -11.96 -7.58 7.45
CA HIS A 178 -12.08 -6.56 6.41
C HIS A 178 -11.93 -7.18 5.01
N PRO A 179 -12.59 -6.63 3.97
CA PRO A 179 -12.50 -7.15 2.60
C PRO A 179 -11.06 -7.40 2.14
N GLN A 180 -10.14 -6.50 2.44
CA GLN A 180 -8.74 -6.60 2.02
C GLN A 180 -7.90 -7.63 2.79
N SER A 181 -8.39 -8.16 3.93
CA SER A 181 -7.67 -9.14 4.77
C SER A 181 -8.46 -10.43 5.03
N ARG A 182 -9.71 -10.53 4.58
CA ARG A 182 -10.59 -11.66 4.86
C ARG A 182 -9.94 -13.01 4.53
N TYR A 183 -9.22 -13.09 3.43
CA TYR A 183 -8.47 -14.26 2.99
C TYR A 183 -6.98 -14.14 3.22
N ALA A 184 -6.57 -13.44 4.26
CA ALA A 184 -5.18 -13.40 4.68
C ALA A 184 -4.80 -14.62 5.53
N VAL A 185 -3.49 -14.83 5.67
CA VAL A 185 -2.89 -15.87 6.49
C VAL A 185 -1.78 -15.25 7.33
N ASP A 186 -1.82 -15.49 8.64
CA ASP A 186 -0.78 -15.08 9.56
C ASP A 186 0.11 -16.29 9.89
N LEU A 187 1.35 -16.24 9.45
CA LEU A 187 2.35 -17.28 9.67
C LEU A 187 3.21 -16.90 10.87
N SER A 188 3.24 -17.75 11.89
CA SER A 188 4.03 -17.52 13.13
C SER A 188 5.53 -17.66 12.86
N LEU A 189 6.11 -16.69 12.17
CA LEU A 189 7.52 -16.64 11.86
C LEU A 189 8.27 -15.91 12.98
N PRO A 190 9.30 -16.52 13.57
CA PRO A 190 10.21 -15.82 14.48
C PRO A 190 10.81 -14.56 13.85
N LEU A 191 11.10 -13.54 14.65
CA LEU A 191 11.79 -12.32 14.19
C LEU A 191 13.06 -12.68 13.40
N GLY A 192 13.25 -12.00 12.26
CA GLY A 192 14.45 -12.17 11.44
C GLY A 192 14.38 -13.36 10.47
N THR A 193 13.29 -14.13 10.42
CA THR A 193 13.15 -15.23 9.44
C THR A 193 13.09 -14.65 8.02
N PRO A 194 13.90 -15.14 7.06
CA PRO A 194 13.86 -14.68 5.68
C PRO A 194 12.49 -14.92 5.01
N VAL A 195 11.85 -13.85 4.57
CA VAL A 195 10.59 -13.86 3.84
C VAL A 195 10.87 -13.87 2.35
N ARG A 196 10.20 -14.76 1.61
CA ARG A 196 10.43 -15.00 0.18
C ARG A 196 9.18 -14.76 -0.66
N ALA A 197 9.38 -14.39 -1.93
CA ALA A 197 8.29 -14.21 -2.88
C ALA A 197 7.55 -15.55 -3.13
N ALA A 198 6.28 -15.61 -2.83
CA ALA A 198 5.45 -16.79 -3.03
C ALA A 198 5.14 -17.07 -4.52
N ARG A 199 5.19 -16.04 -5.37
CA ARG A 199 5.03 -16.09 -6.82
C ARG A 199 5.87 -14.99 -7.47
N ALA A 200 6.29 -15.18 -8.71
CA ALA A 200 6.99 -14.16 -9.50
C ALA A 200 6.12 -12.93 -9.75
N GLY A 201 6.76 -11.78 -9.94
CA GLY A 201 6.04 -10.53 -10.23
C GLY A 201 6.92 -9.30 -10.20
N VAL A 202 6.30 -8.14 -10.15
CA VAL A 202 6.97 -6.83 -10.05
C VAL A 202 6.65 -6.20 -8.69
N VAL A 203 7.66 -5.71 -7.99
CA VAL A 203 7.45 -4.95 -6.75
C VAL A 203 6.68 -3.67 -7.09
N MET A 204 5.42 -3.63 -6.72
CA MET A 204 4.55 -2.48 -6.98
C MET A 204 4.76 -1.37 -5.96
N GLU A 205 4.99 -1.76 -4.70
CA GLU A 205 5.09 -0.86 -3.57
C GLU A 205 5.96 -1.45 -2.47
N VAL A 206 6.67 -0.59 -1.77
CA VAL A 206 7.38 -0.87 -0.52
C VAL A 206 6.99 0.18 0.50
N ALA A 207 6.64 -0.25 1.70
CA ALA A 207 6.52 0.57 2.90
C ALA A 207 7.52 0.04 3.93
N GLY A 208 8.48 0.85 4.36
CA GLY A 208 9.63 0.35 5.11
C GLY A 208 10.07 1.20 6.30
N ASP A 209 9.40 2.31 6.59
CA ASP A 209 9.88 3.32 7.54
C ASP A 209 9.28 3.22 8.94
N PHE A 210 8.74 2.05 9.30
CA PHE A 210 8.13 1.83 10.61
C PHE A 210 8.99 0.93 11.48
N PHE A 211 9.22 1.36 12.73
CA PHE A 211 10.09 0.66 13.68
C PHE A 211 9.34 0.05 14.87
N ASP A 212 8.06 0.39 15.02
CA ASP A 212 7.22 -0.02 16.15
C ASP A 212 6.01 -0.85 15.70
N GLY A 213 5.46 -1.61 16.64
CA GLY A 213 4.25 -2.38 16.46
C GLY A 213 3.55 -2.65 17.79
N GLY A 214 2.30 -3.05 17.72
CA GLY A 214 1.49 -3.37 18.90
C GLY A 214 0.00 -3.40 18.56
N ALA A 215 -0.83 -3.87 19.50
CA ALA A 215 -2.28 -3.97 19.34
C ALA A 215 -3.03 -2.63 19.46
N ASP A 216 -2.32 -1.50 19.52
CA ASP A 216 -2.92 -0.17 19.54
C ASP A 216 -3.41 0.22 18.13
N PRO A 217 -4.65 0.73 17.97
CA PRO A 217 -5.18 1.18 16.67
C PRO A 217 -4.30 2.17 15.90
N LYS A 218 -3.46 2.96 16.56
CA LYS A 218 -2.49 3.87 15.92
C LYS A 218 -1.51 3.17 14.98
N HIS A 219 -1.32 1.86 15.14
CA HIS A 219 -0.41 1.05 14.34
C HIS A 219 -1.05 0.45 13.08
N GLN A 220 -2.38 0.57 12.87
CA GLN A 220 -3.09 -0.08 11.76
C GLN A 220 -2.55 0.23 10.35
N THR A 221 -1.99 1.42 10.15
CA THR A 221 -1.44 1.85 8.85
C THR A 221 0.09 1.93 8.83
N ARG A 222 0.76 1.33 9.82
CA ARG A 222 2.20 1.53 10.08
C ARG A 222 3.02 0.24 10.00
N ALA A 223 2.56 -0.74 9.25
CA ALA A 223 3.30 -1.96 9.02
C ALA A 223 4.30 -1.79 7.86
N ASN A 224 5.53 -2.28 8.04
CA ASN A 224 6.45 -2.47 6.93
C ASN A 224 5.91 -3.57 6.02
N ALA A 225 5.86 -3.30 4.71
CA ALA A 225 5.25 -4.20 3.76
C ALA A 225 5.89 -4.13 2.37
N VAL A 226 5.81 -5.23 1.66
CA VAL A 226 6.10 -5.34 0.24
C VAL A 226 4.85 -5.82 -0.48
N ARG A 227 4.49 -5.16 -1.59
CA ARG A 227 3.40 -5.55 -2.47
C ARG A 227 3.98 -5.96 -3.82
N ILE A 228 3.65 -7.16 -4.29
CA ILE A 228 4.10 -7.71 -5.57
C ILE A 228 2.90 -7.86 -6.49
N LEU A 229 2.95 -7.23 -7.67
CA LEU A 229 1.99 -7.39 -8.75
C LEU A 229 2.36 -8.60 -9.60
N HIS A 230 1.42 -9.52 -9.76
CA HIS A 230 1.56 -10.70 -10.61
C HIS A 230 1.08 -10.44 -12.04
N ASP A 231 1.39 -11.34 -12.95
CA ASP A 231 1.05 -11.27 -14.39
C ASP A 231 -0.46 -11.35 -14.66
N ASP A 232 -1.25 -11.93 -13.75
CA ASP A 232 -2.72 -12.00 -13.82
C ASP A 232 -3.41 -10.77 -13.19
N GLY A 233 -2.65 -9.76 -12.78
CA GLY A 233 -3.12 -8.52 -12.17
C GLY A 233 -3.45 -8.62 -10.68
N THR A 234 -3.34 -9.80 -10.06
CA THR A 234 -3.45 -9.93 -8.60
C THR A 234 -2.19 -9.44 -7.91
N MET A 235 -2.29 -9.15 -6.62
CA MET A 235 -1.19 -8.61 -5.83
C MET A 235 -0.99 -9.43 -4.55
N ALA A 236 0.25 -9.87 -4.29
CA ALA A 236 0.62 -10.43 -3.00
C ALA A 236 1.07 -9.32 -2.05
N VAL A 237 0.63 -9.38 -0.80
CA VAL A 237 1.06 -8.49 0.29
C VAL A 237 1.80 -9.30 1.33
N TYR A 238 2.97 -8.80 1.73
CA TYR A 238 3.81 -9.33 2.80
C TYR A 238 3.96 -8.22 3.82
N ALA A 239 3.36 -8.34 5.00
CA ALA A 239 3.35 -7.27 5.99
C ALA A 239 3.94 -7.70 7.34
N HIS A 240 4.09 -6.73 8.25
CA HIS A 240 4.74 -6.81 9.55
C HIS A 240 6.25 -7.14 9.45
N LEU A 241 6.89 -6.72 8.35
CA LEU A 241 8.30 -6.98 8.08
C LEU A 241 9.20 -6.24 9.09
N HIS A 242 10.39 -6.80 9.31
CA HIS A 242 11.38 -6.23 10.22
C HIS A 242 11.89 -4.89 9.67
N PRO A 243 12.08 -3.86 10.52
CA PRO A 243 12.72 -2.61 10.12
C PRO A 243 14.06 -2.85 9.42
N ASP A 244 14.38 -2.02 8.41
CA ASP A 244 15.65 -2.03 7.66
C ASP A 244 16.02 -3.38 7.02
N SER A 245 15.07 -4.32 6.90
CA SER A 245 15.34 -5.64 6.33
C SER A 245 14.88 -5.81 4.89
N ILE A 246 14.15 -4.84 4.33
CA ILE A 246 13.61 -4.92 2.97
C ILE A 246 14.75 -4.79 1.96
N ARG A 247 14.87 -5.79 1.07
CA ARG A 247 15.96 -5.96 0.10
C ARG A 247 15.56 -5.66 -1.34
N VAL A 248 14.29 -5.35 -1.55
CA VAL A 248 13.71 -5.13 -2.88
C VAL A 248 13.24 -3.68 -3.03
N SER A 249 13.22 -3.20 -4.27
CA SER A 249 12.81 -1.83 -4.59
C SER A 249 11.59 -1.82 -5.53
N PRO A 250 10.75 -0.79 -5.47
CA PRO A 250 9.66 -0.62 -6.43
C PRO A 250 10.16 -0.67 -7.88
N GLY A 251 9.45 -1.43 -8.72
CA GLY A 251 9.81 -1.70 -10.10
C GLY A 251 10.72 -2.91 -10.31
N GLN A 252 11.29 -3.46 -9.27
CA GLN A 252 12.12 -4.66 -9.38
C GLN A 252 11.25 -5.86 -9.78
N ARG A 253 11.69 -6.61 -10.82
CA ARG A 253 11.12 -7.90 -11.21
C ARG A 253 11.71 -8.99 -10.34
N LEU A 254 10.87 -9.85 -9.82
CA LEU A 254 11.25 -10.93 -8.90
C LEU A 254 10.77 -12.27 -9.41
N GLU A 255 11.61 -13.27 -9.21
CA GLU A 255 11.25 -14.66 -9.37
C GLU A 255 10.61 -15.23 -8.10
N ARG A 256 9.81 -16.30 -8.22
CA ARG A 256 9.32 -17.09 -7.09
C ARG A 256 10.50 -17.55 -6.22
N GLY A 257 10.38 -17.39 -4.90
CA GLY A 257 11.43 -17.74 -3.95
C GLY A 257 12.48 -16.64 -3.70
N ALA A 258 12.45 -15.51 -4.42
CA ALA A 258 13.35 -14.37 -4.18
C ALA A 258 13.23 -13.85 -2.75
N TRP A 259 14.33 -13.49 -2.11
CA TRP A 259 14.36 -12.97 -0.75
C TRP A 259 13.90 -11.50 -0.73
N LEU A 260 12.80 -11.21 -0.02
CA LEU A 260 12.17 -9.89 0.04
C LEU A 260 12.67 -9.05 1.22
N ALA A 261 12.64 -9.66 2.40
CA ALA A 261 12.88 -9.02 3.69
C ALA A 261 13.02 -10.08 4.77
N ASN A 262 13.09 -9.66 6.02
CA ASN A 262 12.94 -10.55 7.16
C ASN A 262 11.59 -10.32 7.87
N SER A 263 11.03 -11.36 8.49
CA SER A 263 9.85 -11.26 9.33
C SER A 263 10.10 -10.35 10.53
N GLY A 264 9.07 -9.62 10.94
CA GLY A 264 9.14 -8.65 12.02
C GLY A 264 7.91 -8.67 12.92
N ASN A 265 7.61 -7.49 13.49
CA ASN A 265 6.45 -7.25 14.34
C ASN A 265 6.01 -5.78 14.23
N THR A 266 6.19 -5.14 13.07
CA THR A 266 5.81 -3.74 12.85
C THR A 266 4.32 -3.60 12.54
N GLY A 267 3.73 -2.45 12.90
CA GLY A 267 2.32 -2.18 12.66
C GLY A 267 1.37 -2.81 13.70
N PHE A 268 0.09 -2.96 13.35
CA PHE A 268 -0.91 -3.56 14.23
C PHE A 268 -0.68 -5.07 14.34
N SER A 269 -0.09 -5.50 15.44
CA SER A 269 0.33 -6.88 15.66
C SER A 269 0.41 -7.20 17.15
N THR A 270 0.08 -8.44 17.52
CA THR A 270 0.17 -8.95 18.90
C THR A 270 1.44 -9.75 19.15
N GLY A 271 2.22 -10.06 18.12
CA GLY A 271 3.47 -10.83 18.21
C GLY A 271 4.10 -11.08 16.86
N PRO A 272 5.35 -11.56 16.81
CA PRO A 272 6.07 -11.80 15.57
C PRO A 272 5.33 -12.77 14.64
N HIS A 273 5.01 -12.30 13.42
CA HIS A 273 4.39 -13.11 12.37
C HIS A 273 4.58 -12.44 11.00
N LEU A 274 4.32 -13.17 9.95
CA LEU A 274 4.13 -12.64 8.60
C LEU A 274 2.64 -12.65 8.28
N HIS A 275 2.07 -11.48 8.03
CA HIS A 275 0.76 -11.35 7.40
C HIS A 275 0.92 -11.48 5.88
N PHE A 276 0.25 -12.44 5.28
CA PHE A 276 0.28 -12.72 3.84
C PHE A 276 -1.13 -12.77 3.26
N ALA A 277 -1.37 -12.03 2.18
CA ALA A 277 -2.66 -12.02 1.47
C ALA A 277 -2.45 -11.91 -0.03
N ILE A 278 -3.36 -12.50 -0.79
CA ILE A 278 -3.52 -12.23 -2.22
C ILE A 278 -4.72 -11.30 -2.38
N GLN A 279 -4.51 -10.19 -3.08
CA GLN A 279 -5.51 -9.14 -3.26
C GLN A 279 -5.75 -8.83 -4.72
N ARG A 280 -6.92 -8.28 -5.03
CA ARG A 280 -7.23 -7.66 -6.33
C ARG A 280 -8.11 -6.43 -6.14
N ASN A 281 -8.14 -5.57 -7.13
CA ASN A 281 -9.18 -4.56 -7.24
C ASN A 281 -10.50 -5.22 -7.72
N ALA A 282 -11.59 -4.97 -7.01
CA ALA A 282 -12.94 -5.47 -7.35
C ALA A 282 -13.87 -4.35 -7.88
N GLY A 283 -13.28 -3.25 -8.40
CA GLY A 283 -13.99 -2.05 -8.84
C GLY A 283 -14.09 -1.02 -7.73
N MET A 284 -13.06 -0.19 -7.58
CA MET A 284 -12.90 0.82 -6.52
C MET A 284 -12.92 0.25 -5.09
N GLU A 285 -12.68 -1.05 -4.95
CA GLU A 285 -12.51 -1.73 -3.67
C GLU A 285 -11.37 -2.74 -3.74
N LEU A 286 -10.43 -2.66 -2.80
CA LEU A 286 -9.37 -3.64 -2.65
C LEU A 286 -9.89 -4.81 -1.80
N VAL A 287 -9.91 -6.00 -2.38
CA VAL A 287 -10.36 -7.21 -1.69
C VAL A 287 -9.27 -8.27 -1.69
N SER A 288 -9.17 -9.05 -0.62
CA SER A 288 -8.41 -10.29 -0.62
C SER A 288 -9.21 -11.40 -1.28
N ILE A 289 -8.52 -12.39 -1.80
CA ILE A 289 -9.12 -13.54 -2.48
C ILE A 289 -8.53 -14.85 -1.93
N PRO A 290 -9.29 -15.96 -1.92
CA PRO A 290 -8.77 -17.25 -1.49
C PRO A 290 -7.65 -17.72 -2.41
N PHE A 291 -6.69 -18.43 -1.84
CA PHE A 291 -5.54 -19.00 -2.54
C PHE A 291 -5.06 -20.28 -1.84
N GLU A 292 -4.15 -21.00 -2.49
CA GLU A 292 -3.59 -22.23 -1.95
C GLU A 292 -2.06 -22.16 -1.97
N PHE A 293 -1.43 -22.76 -0.96
CA PHE A 293 0.01 -22.96 -0.94
C PHE A 293 0.43 -24.26 -1.63
N SER A 294 1.65 -24.30 -2.10
CA SER A 294 2.29 -25.49 -2.65
C SER A 294 2.78 -26.38 -1.50
N GLY A 295 2.21 -27.56 -1.41
CA GLY A 295 2.64 -28.62 -0.52
C GLY A 295 3.61 -29.60 -1.16
N ALA A 296 3.74 -30.80 -0.57
CA ALA A 296 4.57 -31.88 -1.10
C ALA A 296 4.19 -32.22 -2.55
N ASN A 297 5.21 -32.39 -3.41
CA ASN A 297 5.04 -32.69 -4.84
C ASN A 297 4.16 -31.67 -5.61
N GLY A 298 4.11 -30.42 -5.13
CA GLY A 298 3.34 -29.36 -5.76
C GLY A 298 1.84 -29.44 -5.50
N ALA A 299 1.38 -30.30 -4.60
CA ALA A 299 -0.03 -30.41 -4.24
C ALA A 299 -0.56 -29.07 -3.66
N ALA A 300 -1.79 -28.72 -4.01
CA ALA A 300 -2.45 -27.55 -3.47
C ALA A 300 -2.86 -27.78 -2.01
N VAL A 301 -2.54 -26.81 -1.15
CA VAL A 301 -2.84 -26.84 0.29
C VAL A 301 -3.59 -25.58 0.67
N THR A 302 -4.86 -25.73 1.04
CA THR A 302 -5.65 -24.64 1.60
C THR A 302 -5.16 -24.33 3.01
N PRO A 303 -4.84 -23.05 3.33
CA PRO A 303 -4.39 -22.68 4.67
C PRO A 303 -5.51 -22.84 5.70
N ILE A 304 -5.18 -23.48 6.82
CA ILE A 304 -6.11 -23.72 7.94
C ILE A 304 -5.41 -23.27 9.24
N ALA A 305 -6.08 -22.48 10.05
CA ALA A 305 -5.56 -22.03 11.35
C ALA A 305 -5.25 -23.24 12.26
N GLY A 306 -4.12 -23.20 12.95
CA GLY A 306 -3.61 -24.30 13.76
C GLY A 306 -2.85 -25.38 12.99
N ALA A 307 -2.87 -25.38 11.64
CA ALA A 307 -2.07 -26.29 10.83
C ALA A 307 -0.60 -25.82 10.72
N VAL A 308 0.29 -26.74 10.39
CA VAL A 308 1.70 -26.44 10.08
C VAL A 308 1.88 -26.42 8.56
N LEU A 309 2.31 -25.28 8.04
CA LEU A 309 2.71 -25.12 6.64
C LEU A 309 4.19 -25.47 6.48
N THR A 310 4.50 -26.36 5.53
CA THR A 310 5.88 -26.79 5.21
C THR A 310 6.25 -26.34 3.81
N ALA A 311 7.44 -25.76 3.63
CA ALA A 311 8.01 -25.48 2.31
C ALA A 311 8.84 -26.68 1.83
N TYR A 312 8.59 -27.14 0.60
CA TYR A 312 9.26 -28.27 -0.04
C TYR A 312 10.20 -27.83 -1.16
#